data_3f07806a53cd1e8cdd4a728f5acfdc3c
#
_entry.id   3f07806a53cd1e8cdd4a728f5acfdc3c
#
_cell.length_a   1.000
_cell.length_b   1.000
_cell.length_c   1.000
_cell.angle_alpha   90.00
_cell.angle_beta   90.00
_cell.angle_gamma   90.00
#
_symmetry.space_group_name_H-M   'P 1'
#
loop_
_entity.id
_entity.type
_entity.pdbx_description
1 polymer ?
#
loop_
_entity_poly.entity_id
_entity_poly.type
_entity_poly.pdbx_seq_one_letter_code
_entity_poly.pdbx_strand_id
1 'polypeptide(L)'
;MRHTVASSFTYLNGHIFDFYKYNTTLEYIKFNNYMPSSYILFAIWNFPLKLLFSMDGSDIGLLTIYYNKIFTTLFYIACAIIIYKICKVIGFDDKKSKITSFLWLTTPLAIYSQFIFGQYDIFTVFFTLLGVYFYFKNDDFKFVLFFSIALTFKYFPAFVFIILLIYRERMFLR
;
A
#
# COMPACT_ATOMS: atom_id res chain seq x y z
N MET A 1 9.44 10.72 -0.16
CA MET A 1 8.40 10.83 -1.22
C MET A 1 8.96 11.32 -2.54
N ARG A 2 9.69 12.44 -2.61
CA ARG A 2 10.19 13.01 -3.87
C ARG A 2 10.89 11.98 -4.79
N HIS A 3 11.87 11.23 -4.26
CA HIS A 3 12.61 10.24 -5.06
C HIS A 3 11.74 9.11 -5.58
N THR A 4 10.80 8.60 -4.78
CA THR A 4 9.91 7.50 -5.19
C THR A 4 8.93 7.95 -6.28
N VAL A 5 8.41 9.19 -6.15
CA VAL A 5 7.57 9.79 -7.18
C VAL A 5 8.37 10.01 -8.46
N ALA A 6 9.58 10.55 -8.39
CA ALA A 6 10.46 10.70 -9.54
C ALA A 6 10.73 9.35 -10.21
N SER A 7 11.10 8.33 -9.43
CA SER A 7 11.32 6.97 -9.95
C SER A 7 10.10 6.37 -10.61
N SER A 8 8.87 6.72 -10.21
CA SER A 8 7.66 6.19 -10.86
C SER A 8 7.54 6.63 -12.32
N PHE A 9 8.07 7.80 -12.67
CA PHE A 9 8.10 8.27 -14.06
C PHE A 9 9.07 7.46 -14.94
N THR A 10 10.04 6.77 -14.37
CA THR A 10 10.93 5.86 -15.11
C THR A 10 10.14 4.74 -15.77
N TYR A 11 9.17 4.14 -15.08
CA TYR A 11 8.24 3.19 -15.70
C TYR A 11 7.41 3.82 -16.80
N LEU A 12 6.90 5.02 -16.58
CA LEU A 12 6.10 5.75 -17.57
C LEU A 12 6.93 6.15 -18.80
N ASN A 13 8.24 6.28 -18.66
CA ASN A 13 9.18 6.54 -19.74
C ASN A 13 9.62 5.28 -20.50
N GLY A 14 9.08 4.09 -20.14
CA GLY A 14 9.31 2.84 -20.83
C GLY A 14 10.41 1.94 -20.26
N HIS A 15 11.10 2.37 -19.20
CA HIS A 15 12.17 1.58 -18.54
C HIS A 15 11.58 0.55 -17.57
N ILE A 16 10.87 -0.46 -18.11
CA ILE A 16 10.18 -1.48 -17.29
C ILE A 16 11.16 -2.54 -16.79
N PHE A 17 12.03 -3.05 -17.67
CA PHE A 17 12.94 -4.16 -17.38
C PHE A 17 14.30 -3.72 -16.82
N ASP A 18 14.71 -2.50 -17.13
CA ASP A 18 15.98 -1.92 -16.71
C ASP A 18 15.83 -0.83 -15.62
N PHE A 19 14.64 -0.77 -14.99
CA PHE A 19 14.22 0.26 -14.05
C PHE A 19 15.30 0.65 -13.03
N TYR A 20 15.83 -0.31 -12.27
CA TYR A 20 16.82 -0.02 -11.23
C TYR A 20 18.15 0.45 -11.83
N LYS A 21 18.59 -0.18 -12.92
CA LYS A 21 19.83 0.20 -13.61
C LYS A 21 19.71 1.61 -14.20
N TYR A 22 18.60 1.92 -14.84
CA TYR A 22 18.35 3.24 -15.41
C TYR A 22 18.30 4.32 -14.32
N ASN A 23 17.61 4.06 -13.22
CA ASN A 23 17.52 5.01 -12.10
C ASN A 23 18.88 5.35 -11.49
N THR A 24 19.88 4.46 -11.53
CA THR A 24 21.24 4.78 -11.05
C THR A 24 21.98 5.76 -11.93
N THR A 25 21.54 5.98 -13.17
CA THR A 25 22.14 6.97 -14.08
C THR A 25 21.53 8.37 -13.91
N LEU A 26 20.42 8.48 -13.15
CA LEU A 26 19.72 9.74 -12.94
C LEU A 26 20.18 10.42 -11.65
N GLU A 27 20.82 11.59 -11.77
CA GLU A 27 21.38 12.33 -10.63
C GLU A 27 20.32 12.77 -9.59
N TYR A 28 19.06 12.96 -10.03
CA TYR A 28 17.97 13.37 -9.16
C TYR A 28 17.31 12.20 -8.38
N ILE A 29 17.67 10.94 -8.67
CA ILE A 29 17.19 9.75 -7.96
C ILE A 29 18.30 9.19 -7.08
N LYS A 30 18.26 9.50 -5.78
CA LYS A 30 19.31 9.07 -4.84
C LYS A 30 19.09 7.67 -4.25
N PHE A 31 17.83 7.21 -4.17
CA PHE A 31 17.45 5.98 -3.47
C PHE A 31 16.34 5.22 -4.19
N ASN A 32 16.53 3.92 -4.37
CA ASN A 32 15.55 2.97 -4.92
C ASN A 32 15.36 1.80 -3.94
N ASN A 33 14.81 2.09 -2.75
CA ASN A 33 14.76 1.16 -1.62
C ASN A 33 13.46 0.35 -1.53
N TYR A 34 12.53 0.59 -2.46
CA TYR A 34 11.25 -0.12 -2.47
C TYR A 34 11.21 -1.21 -3.53
N MET A 35 10.29 -2.16 -3.34
CA MET A 35 9.99 -3.16 -4.34
C MET A 35 9.28 -2.55 -5.56
N PRO A 36 9.38 -3.18 -6.74
CA PRO A 36 8.81 -2.68 -8.00
C PRO A 36 7.35 -2.27 -7.89
N SER A 37 6.54 -3.04 -7.14
CA SER A 37 5.10 -2.81 -6.99
C SER A 37 4.76 -1.42 -6.47
N SER A 38 5.59 -0.86 -5.57
CA SER A 38 5.38 0.50 -5.06
C SER A 38 5.53 1.54 -6.17
N TYR A 39 6.56 1.40 -7.00
CA TYR A 39 6.80 2.32 -8.10
C TYR A 39 5.76 2.19 -9.22
N ILE A 40 5.33 0.96 -9.52
CA ILE A 40 4.28 0.69 -10.51
C ILE A 40 2.96 1.33 -10.04
N LEU A 41 2.61 1.18 -8.77
CA LEU A 41 1.39 1.77 -8.23
C LEU A 41 1.42 3.31 -8.31
N PHE A 42 2.56 3.93 -7.99
CA PHE A 42 2.76 5.37 -8.20
C PHE A 42 2.78 5.75 -9.69
N ALA A 43 3.32 4.91 -10.57
CA ALA A 43 3.31 5.17 -12.01
C ALA A 43 1.86 5.22 -12.54
N ILE A 44 1.01 4.28 -12.15
CA ILE A 44 -0.41 4.29 -12.50
C ILE A 44 -1.08 5.59 -12.02
N TRP A 45 -0.81 6.01 -10.77
CA TRP A 45 -1.37 7.25 -10.21
C TRP A 45 -0.85 8.50 -10.91
N ASN A 46 0.44 8.54 -11.27
CA ASN A 46 1.08 9.67 -11.92
C ASN A 46 0.90 9.70 -13.45
N PHE A 47 0.29 8.67 -14.05
CA PHE A 47 0.04 8.62 -15.49
C PHE A 47 -0.70 9.86 -16.03
N PRO A 48 -1.77 10.38 -15.35
CA PRO A 48 -2.41 11.61 -15.79
C PRO A 48 -1.47 12.82 -15.79
N LEU A 49 -0.55 12.92 -14.84
CA LEU A 49 0.41 14.04 -14.81
C LEU A 49 1.38 13.97 -15.99
N LYS A 50 1.82 12.78 -16.36
CA LYS A 50 2.64 12.59 -17.57
C LYS A 50 1.87 12.97 -18.82
N LEU A 51 0.62 12.53 -18.94
CA LEU A 51 -0.18 12.75 -20.14
C LEU A 51 -0.57 14.22 -20.33
N LEU A 52 -0.97 14.90 -19.24
CA LEU A 52 -1.50 16.27 -19.32
C LEU A 52 -0.42 17.34 -19.24
N PHE A 53 0.67 17.07 -18.55
CA PHE A 53 1.72 18.06 -18.27
C PHE A 53 3.09 17.65 -18.80
N SER A 54 3.18 16.52 -19.54
CA SER A 54 4.44 16.01 -20.12
C SER A 54 5.57 15.84 -19.08
N MET A 55 5.21 15.55 -17.84
CA MET A 55 6.20 15.37 -16.76
C MET A 55 7.05 14.12 -17.00
N ASP A 56 8.35 14.23 -16.81
CA ASP A 56 9.34 13.15 -16.96
C ASP A 56 9.92 12.66 -15.62
N GLY A 57 9.66 13.37 -14.52
CA GLY A 57 10.16 13.07 -13.18
C GLY A 57 11.44 13.81 -12.78
N SER A 58 12.04 14.61 -13.66
CA SER A 58 13.24 15.40 -13.35
C SER A 58 12.94 16.56 -12.39
N ASP A 59 11.78 17.20 -12.55
CA ASP A 59 11.33 18.28 -11.68
C ASP A 59 10.05 17.89 -10.90
N ILE A 60 10.24 17.44 -9.67
CA ILE A 60 9.14 17.13 -8.74
C ILE A 60 8.92 18.31 -7.81
N GLY A 61 7.99 19.16 -8.19
CA GLY A 61 7.54 20.29 -7.38
C GLY A 61 6.67 19.90 -6.19
N LEU A 62 6.36 20.88 -5.34
CA LEU A 62 5.52 20.70 -4.15
C LEU A 62 4.11 20.19 -4.50
N LEU A 63 3.51 20.69 -5.57
CA LEU A 63 2.17 20.27 -6.00
C LEU A 63 2.14 18.78 -6.35
N THR A 64 3.16 18.28 -7.04
CA THR A 64 3.28 16.84 -7.37
C THR A 64 3.44 16.00 -6.10
N ILE A 65 4.17 16.49 -5.09
CA ILE A 65 4.29 15.81 -3.81
C ILE A 65 2.93 15.74 -3.09
N TYR A 66 2.18 16.85 -3.06
CA TYR A 66 0.84 16.86 -2.44
C TYR A 66 -0.15 15.96 -3.18
N TYR A 67 -0.13 15.95 -4.50
CA TYR A 67 -0.93 15.05 -5.32
C TYR A 67 -0.68 13.57 -4.95
N ASN A 68 0.59 13.19 -4.76
CA ASN A 68 0.95 11.85 -4.34
C ASN A 68 0.64 11.56 -2.86
N LYS A 69 0.65 12.57 -1.99
CA LYS A 69 0.16 12.44 -0.60
C LYS A 69 -1.33 12.15 -0.54
N ILE A 70 -2.13 12.74 -1.42
CA ILE A 70 -3.57 12.42 -1.53
C ILE A 70 -3.73 10.93 -1.83
N PHE A 71 -2.96 10.38 -2.75
CA PHE A 71 -3.02 8.97 -3.11
C PHE A 71 -2.78 8.05 -1.90
N THR A 72 -1.70 8.25 -1.17
CA THR A 72 -1.43 7.44 0.03
C THR A 72 -2.48 7.66 1.13
N THR A 73 -3.05 8.87 1.24
CA THR A 73 -4.12 9.18 2.19
C THR A 73 -5.42 8.44 1.86
N LEU A 74 -5.75 8.26 0.58
CA LEU A 74 -6.90 7.45 0.17
C LEU A 74 -6.78 6.01 0.66
N PHE A 75 -5.59 5.40 0.57
CA PHE A 75 -5.32 4.07 1.12
C PHE A 75 -5.41 4.04 2.65
N TYR A 76 -4.94 5.08 3.32
CA TYR A 76 -5.07 5.21 4.77
C TYR A 76 -6.53 5.20 5.24
N ILE A 77 -7.38 5.96 4.56
CA ILE A 77 -8.82 6.00 4.83
C ILE A 77 -9.46 4.64 4.47
N ALA A 78 -9.07 4.04 3.35
CA ALA A 78 -9.56 2.74 2.93
C ALA A 78 -9.23 1.65 3.96
N CYS A 79 -8.06 1.70 4.61
CA CYS A 79 -7.73 0.80 5.72
C CYS A 79 -8.75 0.91 6.87
N ALA A 80 -9.17 2.13 7.25
CA ALA A 80 -10.19 2.33 8.28
C ALA A 80 -11.51 1.66 7.91
N ILE A 81 -11.93 1.76 6.64
CA ILE A 81 -13.15 1.12 6.12
C ILE A 81 -13.03 -0.41 6.19
N ILE A 82 -11.86 -0.96 5.84
CA ILE A 82 -11.65 -2.41 5.91
C ILE A 82 -11.64 -2.88 7.35
N ILE A 83 -11.00 -2.17 8.27
CA ILE A 83 -11.01 -2.48 9.70
C ILE A 83 -12.46 -2.51 10.22
N TYR A 84 -13.29 -1.52 9.87
CA TYR A 84 -14.71 -1.56 10.21
C TYR A 84 -15.39 -2.83 9.69
N LYS A 85 -15.16 -3.20 8.41
CA LYS A 85 -15.73 -4.40 7.80
C LYS A 85 -15.24 -5.69 8.49
N ILE A 86 -13.97 -5.77 8.86
CA ILE A 86 -13.40 -6.90 9.61
C ILE A 86 -14.14 -7.02 10.95
N CYS A 87 -14.26 -5.93 11.71
CA CYS A 87 -14.97 -5.91 12.99
C CYS A 87 -16.40 -6.42 12.86
N LYS A 88 -17.11 -6.02 11.79
CA LYS A 88 -18.49 -6.51 11.52
C LYS A 88 -18.53 -8.02 11.26
N VAL A 89 -17.56 -8.54 10.48
CA VAL A 89 -17.51 -9.97 10.13
C VAL A 89 -17.19 -10.84 11.35
N ILE A 90 -16.36 -10.36 12.29
CA ILE A 90 -16.03 -11.08 13.53
C ILE A 90 -17.09 -10.91 14.63
N GLY A 91 -18.21 -10.22 14.34
CA GLY A 91 -19.36 -10.15 15.24
C GLY A 91 -19.38 -8.93 16.17
N PHE A 92 -18.54 -7.91 15.96
CA PHE A 92 -18.64 -6.68 16.74
C PHE A 92 -19.92 -5.91 16.40
N ASP A 93 -20.51 -5.28 17.41
CA ASP A 93 -21.61 -4.34 17.21
C ASP A 93 -21.15 -3.11 16.40
N ASP A 94 -22.11 -2.33 15.91
CA ASP A 94 -21.82 -1.19 15.05
C ASP A 94 -20.97 -0.11 15.76
N LYS A 95 -21.26 0.13 17.05
CA LYS A 95 -20.54 1.13 17.86
C LYS A 95 -19.08 0.74 18.05
N LYS A 96 -18.80 -0.50 18.45
CA LYS A 96 -17.42 -1.00 18.61
C LYS A 96 -16.67 -1.00 17.29
N SER A 97 -17.32 -1.41 16.18
CA SER A 97 -16.71 -1.40 14.85
C SER A 97 -16.30 0.02 14.41
N LYS A 98 -17.16 1.00 14.63
CA LYS A 98 -16.87 2.41 14.36
C LYS A 98 -15.74 2.96 15.23
N ILE A 99 -15.74 2.64 16.53
CA ILE A 99 -14.69 3.07 17.46
C ILE A 99 -13.34 2.48 17.02
N THR A 100 -13.28 1.18 16.71
CA THR A 100 -12.03 0.53 16.27
C THR A 100 -11.48 1.16 14.98
N SER A 101 -12.36 1.41 14.01
CA SER A 101 -12.00 2.09 12.77
C SER A 101 -11.53 3.53 13.02
N PHE A 102 -12.18 4.26 13.92
CA PHE A 102 -11.79 5.62 14.30
C PHE A 102 -10.44 5.64 15.03
N LEU A 103 -10.17 4.68 15.93
CA LEU A 103 -8.88 4.54 16.59
C LEU A 103 -7.73 4.37 15.59
N TRP A 104 -7.93 3.65 14.50
CA TRP A 104 -6.95 3.59 13.41
C TRP A 104 -6.62 4.97 12.87
N LEU A 105 -7.64 5.77 12.55
CA LEU A 105 -7.46 7.13 11.99
C LEU A 105 -6.82 8.11 12.96
N THR A 106 -6.96 7.90 14.26
CA THR A 106 -6.49 8.82 15.32
C THR A 106 -5.24 8.33 16.05
N THR A 107 -4.77 7.12 15.77
CA THR A 107 -3.55 6.59 16.38
C THR A 107 -2.34 7.46 16.02
N PRO A 108 -1.62 8.02 17.02
CA PRO A 108 -0.49 8.93 16.75
C PRO A 108 0.59 8.31 15.86
N LEU A 109 0.86 7.00 16.04
CA LEU A 109 1.83 6.27 15.23
C LEU A 109 1.41 6.23 13.75
N ALA A 110 0.13 5.96 13.47
CA ALA A 110 -0.39 5.90 12.10
C ALA A 110 -0.36 7.30 11.45
N ILE A 111 -0.76 8.34 12.19
CA ILE A 111 -0.70 9.73 11.73
C ILE A 111 0.75 10.14 11.42
N TYR A 112 1.68 9.87 12.34
CA TYR A 112 3.09 10.19 12.14
C TYR A 112 3.66 9.49 10.90
N SER A 113 3.45 8.18 10.80
CA SER A 113 3.93 7.38 9.67
C SER A 113 3.37 7.88 8.33
N GLN A 114 2.07 8.17 8.27
CA GLN A 114 1.39 8.55 7.04
C GLN A 114 1.69 9.99 6.61
N PHE A 115 1.58 10.96 7.54
CA PHE A 115 1.57 12.37 7.17
C PHE A 115 2.92 13.06 7.40
N ILE A 116 3.69 12.65 8.41
CA ILE A 116 4.97 13.28 8.75
C ILE A 116 6.11 12.53 8.06
N PHE A 117 6.25 11.23 8.33
CA PHE A 117 7.32 10.43 7.74
C PHE A 117 7.07 10.07 6.28
N GLY A 118 5.80 9.92 5.86
CA GLY A 118 5.41 9.68 4.48
C GLY A 118 5.81 8.29 3.98
N GLN A 119 5.62 7.26 4.78
CA GLN A 119 5.88 5.87 4.40
C GLN A 119 4.81 5.31 3.46
N TYR A 120 5.23 4.47 2.50
CA TYR A 120 4.35 3.79 1.55
C TYR A 120 3.92 2.40 2.01
N ASP A 121 4.27 2.04 3.23
CA ASP A 121 3.87 0.79 3.88
C ASP A 121 2.35 0.67 3.99
N ILE A 122 1.66 1.78 3.83
CA ILE A 122 0.20 1.83 3.80
C ILE A 122 -0.39 0.94 2.71
N PHE A 123 0.27 0.78 1.55
CA PHE A 123 -0.17 -0.13 0.50
C PHE A 123 -0.09 -1.59 0.97
N THR A 124 1.02 -1.94 1.62
CA THR A 124 1.19 -3.27 2.21
C THR A 124 0.13 -3.55 3.27
N VAL A 125 -0.10 -2.60 4.18
CA VAL A 125 -1.12 -2.70 5.23
C VAL A 125 -2.51 -2.87 4.63
N PHE A 126 -2.85 -2.10 3.60
CA PHE A 126 -4.14 -2.18 2.93
C PHE A 126 -4.41 -3.57 2.35
N PHE A 127 -3.47 -4.12 1.57
CA PHE A 127 -3.65 -5.45 0.99
C PHE A 127 -3.60 -6.55 2.05
N THR A 128 -2.81 -6.40 3.11
CA THR A 128 -2.81 -7.32 4.26
C THR A 128 -4.19 -7.33 4.95
N LEU A 129 -4.77 -6.15 5.20
CA LEU A 129 -6.11 -6.05 5.79
C LEU A 129 -7.20 -6.64 4.90
N LEU A 130 -7.10 -6.47 3.57
CA LEU A 130 -7.99 -7.16 2.64
C LEU A 130 -7.86 -8.68 2.74
N GLY A 131 -6.64 -9.20 2.80
CA GLY A 131 -6.40 -10.63 3.01
C GLY A 131 -7.03 -11.12 4.30
N VAL A 132 -6.82 -10.42 5.42
CA VAL A 132 -7.46 -10.74 6.71
C VAL A 132 -8.99 -10.69 6.64
N TYR A 133 -9.55 -9.71 5.96
CA TYR A 133 -10.99 -9.61 5.75
C TYR A 133 -11.55 -10.84 5.03
N PHE A 134 -10.90 -11.30 3.96
CA PHE A 134 -11.34 -12.47 3.21
C PHE A 134 -11.05 -13.78 3.95
N TYR A 135 -10.02 -13.84 4.78
CA TYR A 135 -9.80 -14.94 5.71
C TYR A 135 -11.04 -15.16 6.61
N PHE A 136 -11.55 -14.10 7.24
CA PHE A 136 -12.75 -14.19 8.08
C PHE A 136 -14.04 -14.43 7.28
N LYS A 137 -14.04 -14.12 5.99
CA LYS A 137 -15.15 -14.45 5.08
C LYS A 137 -15.10 -15.87 4.52
N ASN A 138 -14.09 -16.66 4.86
CA ASN A 138 -13.85 -17.99 4.30
C ASN A 138 -13.69 -18.02 2.76
N ASP A 139 -13.17 -16.95 2.17
CA ASP A 139 -12.83 -16.86 0.74
C ASP A 139 -11.33 -17.07 0.57
N ASP A 140 -10.92 -18.34 0.42
CA ASP A 140 -9.51 -18.74 0.37
C ASP A 140 -8.78 -18.15 -0.81
N PHE A 141 -9.43 -18.08 -1.96
CA PHE A 141 -8.81 -17.51 -3.15
C PHE A 141 -8.41 -16.05 -2.93
N LYS A 142 -9.33 -15.23 -2.43
CA LYS A 142 -9.04 -13.81 -2.18
C LYS A 142 -8.10 -13.62 -0.99
N PHE A 143 -8.18 -14.47 0.03
CA PHE A 143 -7.21 -14.48 1.12
C PHE A 143 -5.79 -14.62 0.60
N VAL A 144 -5.50 -15.67 -0.17
CA VAL A 144 -4.18 -15.91 -0.76
C VAL A 144 -3.80 -14.79 -1.74
N LEU A 145 -4.71 -14.38 -2.62
CA LEU A 145 -4.48 -13.33 -3.62
C LEU A 145 -4.02 -12.02 -2.96
N PHE A 146 -4.74 -11.52 -1.96
CA PHE A 146 -4.41 -10.23 -1.35
C PHE A 146 -3.14 -10.28 -0.49
N PHE A 147 -2.85 -11.41 0.18
CA PHE A 147 -1.56 -11.58 0.84
C PHE A 147 -0.41 -11.67 -0.16
N SER A 148 -0.59 -12.36 -1.29
CA SER A 148 0.41 -12.40 -2.36
C SER A 148 0.71 -10.99 -2.89
N ILE A 149 -0.33 -10.18 -3.14
CA ILE A 149 -0.16 -8.78 -3.53
C ILE A 149 0.57 -7.99 -2.44
N ALA A 150 0.20 -8.14 -1.16
CA ALA A 150 0.88 -7.46 -0.06
C ALA A 150 2.38 -7.77 0.00
N LEU A 151 2.75 -9.03 -0.23
CA LEU A 151 4.14 -9.49 -0.26
C LEU A 151 4.97 -8.86 -1.37
N THR A 152 4.36 -8.43 -2.48
CA THR A 152 5.07 -7.72 -3.55
C THR A 152 5.50 -6.31 -3.16
N PHE A 153 4.96 -5.76 -2.08
CA PHE A 153 5.34 -4.45 -1.54
C PHE A 153 6.37 -4.57 -0.41
N LYS A 154 6.17 -5.51 0.53
CA LYS A 154 7.08 -5.80 1.66
C LYS A 154 6.87 -7.22 2.19
N TYR A 155 7.88 -7.75 2.88
CA TYR A 155 7.86 -9.14 3.36
C TYR A 155 7.12 -9.35 4.69
N PHE A 156 6.90 -8.31 5.51
CA PHE A 156 6.27 -8.50 6.82
C PHE A 156 4.87 -9.16 6.80
N PRO A 157 4.04 -9.03 5.75
CA PRO A 157 2.77 -9.76 5.69
C PRO A 157 2.93 -11.28 5.72
N ALA A 158 4.10 -11.82 5.32
CA ALA A 158 4.37 -13.26 5.37
C ALA A 158 4.16 -13.84 6.78
N PHE A 159 4.58 -13.11 7.82
CA PHE A 159 4.41 -13.57 9.20
C PHE A 159 2.94 -13.71 9.57
N VAL A 160 2.12 -12.73 9.20
CA VAL A 160 0.67 -12.75 9.45
C VAL A 160 0.02 -13.87 8.63
N PHE A 161 0.39 -14.00 7.35
CA PHE A 161 -0.14 -15.01 6.44
C PHE A 161 0.10 -16.44 6.95
N ILE A 162 1.34 -16.76 7.33
CA ILE A 162 1.71 -18.09 7.84
C ILE A 162 0.93 -18.43 9.10
N ILE A 163 0.83 -17.50 10.06
CA ILE A 163 0.07 -17.71 11.29
C ILE A 163 -1.40 -18.02 10.98
N LEU A 164 -2.03 -17.24 10.10
CA LEU A 164 -3.42 -17.43 9.72
C LEU A 164 -3.63 -18.74 8.95
N LEU A 165 -2.69 -19.13 8.09
CA LEU A 165 -2.73 -20.39 7.36
C LEU A 165 -2.69 -21.60 8.30
N ILE A 166 -1.74 -21.64 9.25
CA ILE A 166 -1.63 -22.70 10.25
C ILE A 166 -2.89 -22.79 11.11
N TYR A 167 -3.47 -21.64 11.49
CA TYR A 167 -4.69 -21.60 12.28
C TYR A 167 -5.88 -22.18 11.52
N ARG A 168 -5.94 -21.94 10.22
CA ARG A 168 -6.98 -22.43 9.33
C ARG A 168 -6.91 -23.96 9.14
N GLU A 169 -5.72 -24.52 8.91
CA GLU A 169 -5.53 -25.97 8.79
C GLU A 169 -5.97 -26.71 10.06
N ARG A 170 -5.66 -26.16 11.23
CA ARG A 170 -6.08 -26.77 12.50
C ARG A 170 -7.60 -26.79 12.70
N MET A 171 -8.34 -25.89 12.07
CA MET A 171 -9.80 -25.90 12.11
C MET A 171 -10.42 -26.97 11.19
N PHE A 172 -9.72 -27.37 10.11
CA PHE A 172 -10.16 -28.44 9.21
C PHE A 172 -9.85 -29.84 9.75
N LEU A 173 -8.90 -29.97 10.68
CA LEU A 173 -8.51 -31.25 11.28
C LEU A 173 -9.28 -31.58 12.58
N ARG A 174 -10.21 -30.76 12.99
CA ARG A 174 -11.15 -30.98 14.12
C ARG A 174 -12.57 -31.16 13.60
#